data_2876a3bf0ed73057c89df6941ea4c4d9
#
_entry.id   2876a3bf0ed73057c89df6941ea4c4d9
#
_cell.length_a   1.000
_cell.length_b   1.000
_cell.length_c   1.000
_cell.angle_alpha   90.00
_cell.angle_beta   90.00
_cell.angle_gamma   90.00
#
_symmetry.space_group_name_H-M   'P 1'
#
loop_
_entity.id
_entity.type
_entity.pdbx_description
1 polymer ?
#
loop_
_entity_poly.entity_id
_entity_poly.type
_entity_poly.pdbx_seq_one_letter_code
_entity_poly.pdbx_strand_id
1 'polypeptide(L)'
;THIQIMKNKGLNLTQIINQARLNISHNMKIEVEVESLEDFQEAINAKADTIMLDNMSINDMSNAVKICKGKAILEASGGVNLENIIAIARTGVDLISIGEITHSVKVIDLSLKFKSK
;
A
#
# COMPACT_ATOMS: atom_id res chain seq x y z
N THR A 1 10.14 0.24 13.22
CA THR A 1 9.92 -1.21 13.10
C THR A 1 8.48 -1.49 12.71
N HIS A 2 8.25 -2.34 11.74
CA HIS A 2 6.91 -2.71 11.31
C HIS A 2 6.83 -4.21 11.00
N ILE A 3 5.63 -4.75 11.05
CA ILE A 3 5.34 -6.13 10.70
C ILE A 3 4.58 -6.14 9.39
N GLN A 4 5.06 -6.93 8.44
CA GLN A 4 4.40 -7.11 7.16
C GLN A 4 3.49 -8.33 7.23
N ILE A 5 2.23 -8.17 6.82
CA ILE A 5 1.24 -9.22 6.79
C ILE A 5 0.82 -9.47 5.35
N MET A 6 0.91 -10.72 4.92
CA MET A 6 0.42 -11.17 3.63
C MET A 6 -0.82 -12.02 3.85
N LYS A 7 -1.83 -11.84 3.01
CA LYS A 7 -3.03 -12.64 3.11
C LYS A 7 -2.75 -14.09 2.75
N ASN A 8 -3.02 -15.00 3.68
CA ASN A 8 -2.98 -16.43 3.42
C ASN A 8 -4.39 -16.92 3.06
N LYS A 9 -4.47 -17.90 2.16
CA LYS A 9 -5.73 -18.52 1.78
C LYS A 9 -6.41 -19.10 3.03
N GLY A 10 -7.68 -18.76 3.20
CA GLY A 10 -8.49 -19.29 4.29
C GLY A 10 -8.40 -18.51 5.60
N LEU A 11 -7.54 -17.49 5.69
CA LEU A 11 -7.45 -16.64 6.88
C LEU A 11 -8.05 -15.26 6.62
N ASN A 12 -8.78 -14.76 7.60
CA ASN A 12 -9.39 -13.44 7.55
C ASN A 12 -8.36 -12.39 7.96
N LEU A 13 -8.16 -11.36 7.13
CA LEU A 13 -7.20 -10.29 7.39
C LEU A 13 -7.47 -9.58 8.72
N THR A 14 -8.74 -9.33 9.04
CA THR A 14 -9.12 -8.68 10.29
C THR A 14 -8.63 -9.48 11.49
N GLN A 15 -8.82 -10.80 11.46
CA GLN A 15 -8.36 -11.68 12.54
C GLN A 15 -6.84 -11.66 12.66
N ILE A 16 -6.13 -11.74 11.52
CA ILE A 16 -4.66 -11.71 11.50
C ILE A 16 -4.14 -10.41 12.10
N ILE A 17 -4.68 -9.27 11.66
CA ILE A 17 -4.25 -7.96 12.13
C ILE A 17 -4.54 -7.79 13.62
N ASN A 18 -5.74 -8.19 14.06
CA ASN A 18 -6.11 -8.10 15.48
C ASN A 18 -5.22 -8.99 16.34
N GLN A 19 -4.93 -10.20 15.87
CA GLN A 19 -4.01 -11.10 16.57
C GLN A 19 -2.61 -10.48 16.69
N ALA A 20 -2.12 -9.89 15.60
CA ALA A 20 -0.83 -9.21 15.61
C ALA A 20 -0.82 -8.05 16.62
N ARG A 21 -1.88 -7.24 16.66
CA ARG A 21 -1.99 -6.12 17.59
C ARG A 21 -1.93 -6.56 19.05
N LEU A 22 -2.45 -7.73 19.38
CA LEU A 22 -2.43 -8.25 20.73
C LEU A 22 -1.03 -8.71 21.18
N ASN A 23 -0.18 -9.08 20.22
CA ASN A 23 1.11 -9.70 20.49
C ASN A 23 2.31 -8.80 20.23
N ILE A 24 2.10 -7.57 19.79
CA ILE A 24 3.19 -6.64 19.47
C ILE A 24 3.07 -5.36 20.30
N SER A 25 4.19 -4.64 20.38
CA SER A 25 4.22 -3.36 21.08
C SER A 25 3.41 -2.31 20.32
N HIS A 26 2.90 -1.30 21.03
CA HIS A 26 2.15 -0.18 20.43
C HIS A 26 2.97 0.62 19.43
N ASN A 27 4.29 0.52 19.49
CA ASN A 27 5.17 1.26 18.58
C ASN A 27 5.39 0.54 17.24
N MET A 28 4.91 -0.70 17.10
CA MET A 28 5.06 -1.43 15.86
C MET A 28 3.94 -1.09 14.89
N LYS A 29 4.34 -0.85 13.64
CA LYS A 29 3.39 -0.57 12.56
C LYS A 29 3.08 -1.85 11.79
N ILE A 30 1.84 -1.98 11.37
CA ILE A 30 1.41 -3.13 10.59
C ILE A 30 1.27 -2.71 9.13
N GLU A 31 2.01 -3.39 8.26
CA GLU A 31 1.90 -3.27 6.81
C GLU A 31 1.20 -4.49 6.25
N VAL A 32 0.19 -4.27 5.41
CA VAL A 32 -0.57 -5.34 4.77
C VAL A 32 -0.43 -5.24 3.27
N GLU A 33 -0.11 -6.35 2.63
CA GLU A 33 -0.06 -6.45 1.18
C GLU A 33 -1.39 -7.00 0.66
N VAL A 34 -2.02 -6.29 -0.26
CA VAL A 34 -3.32 -6.66 -0.83
C VAL A 34 -3.26 -6.66 -2.36
N GLU A 35 -4.07 -7.51 -2.99
CA GLU A 35 -4.15 -7.64 -4.44
C GLU A 35 -5.52 -7.25 -5.01
N SER A 36 -6.48 -6.93 -4.15
CA SER A 36 -7.84 -6.58 -4.56
C SER A 36 -8.42 -5.47 -3.69
N LEU A 37 -9.44 -4.79 -4.21
CA LEU A 37 -10.16 -3.77 -3.43
C LEU A 37 -10.91 -4.38 -2.24
N GLU A 38 -11.35 -5.62 -2.36
CA GLU A 38 -12.02 -6.31 -1.27
C GLU A 38 -11.07 -6.51 -0.09
N ASP A 39 -9.86 -7.00 -0.35
CA ASP A 39 -8.83 -7.15 0.68
C ASP A 39 -8.38 -5.81 1.22
N PHE A 40 -8.30 -4.80 0.35
CA PHE A 40 -7.98 -3.44 0.75
C PHE A 40 -8.99 -2.91 1.76
N GLN A 41 -10.28 -3.07 1.48
CA GLN A 41 -11.32 -2.59 2.38
C GLN A 41 -11.23 -3.29 3.74
N GLU A 42 -10.95 -4.58 3.74
CA GLU A 42 -10.76 -5.35 4.97
C GLU A 42 -9.55 -4.83 5.76
N ALA A 43 -8.44 -4.53 5.08
CA ALA A 43 -7.25 -3.98 5.73
C ALA A 43 -7.50 -2.60 6.35
N ILE A 44 -8.26 -1.73 5.66
CA ILE A 44 -8.66 -0.42 6.19
C ILE A 44 -9.54 -0.60 7.43
N ASN A 45 -10.52 -1.50 7.37
CA ASN A 45 -11.43 -1.74 8.48
C ASN A 45 -10.69 -2.29 9.70
N ALA A 46 -9.63 -3.06 9.49
CA ALA A 46 -8.79 -3.60 10.55
C ALA A 46 -7.71 -2.63 11.02
N LYS A 47 -7.67 -1.42 10.47
CA LYS A 47 -6.75 -0.34 10.88
C LYS A 47 -5.29 -0.64 10.64
N ALA A 48 -4.96 -1.22 9.48
CA ALA A 48 -3.57 -1.34 9.04
C ALA A 48 -2.94 0.05 8.94
N ASP A 49 -1.67 0.16 9.26
CA ASP A 49 -0.95 1.44 9.20
C ASP A 49 -0.50 1.77 7.77
N THR A 50 -0.02 0.76 7.05
CA THR A 50 0.39 0.88 5.66
C THR A 50 -0.21 -0.26 4.86
N ILE A 51 -0.71 0.04 3.67
CA ILE A 51 -1.28 -0.97 2.78
C ILE A 51 -0.54 -0.91 1.46
N MET A 52 0.08 -2.03 1.10
CA MET A 52 0.74 -2.19 -0.19
C MET A 52 -0.24 -2.73 -1.20
N LEU A 53 -0.46 -1.98 -2.28
CA LEU A 53 -1.33 -2.34 -3.37
C LEU A 53 -0.49 -3.09 -4.40
N ASP A 54 -0.53 -4.42 -4.35
CA ASP A 54 0.33 -5.27 -5.16
C ASP A 54 -0.34 -5.62 -6.49
N ASN A 55 0.28 -5.15 -7.57
CA ASN A 55 -0.13 -5.46 -8.94
C ASN A 55 -1.61 -5.14 -9.22
N MET A 56 -2.11 -4.06 -8.65
CA MET A 56 -3.48 -3.58 -8.87
C MET A 56 -3.53 -2.65 -10.07
N SER A 57 -4.70 -2.57 -10.72
CA SER A 57 -4.90 -1.66 -11.83
C SER A 57 -4.87 -0.19 -11.37
N ILE A 58 -4.60 0.72 -12.31
CA ILE A 58 -4.63 2.16 -12.04
C ILE A 58 -6.00 2.57 -11.49
N ASN A 59 -7.06 2.04 -12.07
CA ASN A 59 -8.42 2.34 -11.64
C ASN A 59 -8.66 1.89 -10.19
N ASP A 60 -8.23 0.68 -9.85
CA ASP A 60 -8.37 0.15 -8.49
C ASP A 60 -7.50 0.93 -7.49
N MET A 61 -6.30 1.32 -7.88
CA MET A 61 -5.47 2.19 -7.04
C MET A 61 -6.16 3.52 -6.74
N SER A 62 -6.75 4.15 -7.76
CA SER A 62 -7.50 5.40 -7.59
C SER A 62 -8.67 5.22 -6.64
N ASN A 63 -9.41 4.12 -6.78
CA ASN A 63 -10.51 3.81 -5.88
C ASN A 63 -10.04 3.56 -4.46
N ALA A 64 -8.91 2.86 -4.29
CA ALA A 64 -8.32 2.63 -2.97
C ALA A 64 -7.96 3.96 -2.29
N VAL A 65 -7.36 4.89 -3.03
CA VAL A 65 -7.03 6.21 -2.49
C VAL A 65 -8.29 6.93 -2.00
N LYS A 66 -9.37 6.90 -2.78
CA LYS A 66 -10.64 7.53 -2.40
C LYS A 66 -11.25 6.90 -1.15
N ILE A 67 -11.19 5.57 -1.05
CA ILE A 67 -11.71 4.84 0.11
C ILE A 67 -10.86 5.12 1.34
N CYS A 68 -9.55 5.20 1.18
CA CYS A 68 -8.59 5.35 2.27
C CYS A 68 -8.79 6.67 3.03
N LYS A 69 -8.97 7.78 2.33
CA LYS A 69 -9.14 9.11 2.93
C LYS A 69 -8.06 9.46 3.95
N GLY A 70 -6.83 9.07 3.68
CA GLY A 70 -5.70 9.37 4.56
C GLY A 70 -5.61 8.51 5.82
N LYS A 71 -6.42 7.48 5.97
CA LYS A 71 -6.41 6.61 7.16
C LYS A 71 -5.18 5.70 7.24
N ALA A 72 -4.54 5.43 6.12
CA ALA A 72 -3.35 4.59 6.04
C ALA A 72 -2.43 5.14 4.97
N ILE A 73 -1.16 4.74 5.04
CA ILE A 73 -0.21 5.03 3.98
C ILE A 73 -0.40 3.99 2.88
N LEU A 74 -0.53 4.43 1.63
CA LEU A 74 -0.71 3.55 0.49
C LEU A 74 0.56 3.49 -0.35
N GLU A 75 1.03 2.28 -0.62
CA GLU A 75 2.19 2.04 -1.45
C GLU A 75 1.78 1.20 -2.66
N ALA A 76 2.11 1.68 -3.87
CA ALA A 76 1.89 0.91 -5.09
C ALA A 76 3.12 0.04 -5.35
N SER A 77 2.89 -1.23 -5.68
CA SER A 77 3.94 -2.21 -5.93
C SER A 77 3.52 -3.18 -7.03
N GLY A 78 4.50 -3.86 -7.59
CA GLY A 78 4.28 -4.85 -8.64
C GLY A 78 4.02 -4.23 -10.00
N GLY A 79 4.83 -4.61 -10.99
CA GLY A 79 4.65 -4.15 -12.36
C GLY A 79 4.92 -2.67 -12.60
N VAL A 80 5.54 -1.97 -11.66
CA VAL A 80 5.87 -0.54 -11.83
C VAL A 80 7.08 -0.40 -12.74
N ASN A 81 6.95 0.46 -13.75
CA ASN A 81 8.02 0.74 -14.71
C ASN A 81 7.94 2.21 -15.15
N LEU A 82 8.89 2.62 -16.00
CA LEU A 82 8.95 4.01 -16.47
C LEU A 82 7.75 4.43 -17.33
N GLU A 83 7.05 3.47 -17.92
CA GLU A 83 5.88 3.77 -18.77
C GLU A 83 4.64 4.09 -17.95
N ASN A 84 4.47 3.44 -16.80
CA ASN A 84 3.26 3.59 -15.99
C ASN A 84 3.43 4.39 -14.70
N ILE A 85 4.67 4.74 -14.33
CA ILE A 85 4.94 5.36 -13.04
C ILE A 85 4.22 6.69 -12.85
N ILE A 86 4.09 7.49 -13.89
CA ILE A 86 3.40 8.78 -13.80
C ILE A 86 1.91 8.56 -13.56
N ALA A 87 1.31 7.62 -14.27
CA ALA A 87 -0.10 7.28 -14.08
C ALA A 87 -0.36 6.77 -12.66
N ILE A 88 0.55 5.93 -12.15
CA ILE A 88 0.46 5.44 -10.77
C ILE A 88 0.57 6.60 -9.77
N ALA A 89 1.52 7.51 -9.97
CA ALA A 89 1.67 8.67 -9.10
C ALA A 89 0.43 9.55 -9.09
N ARG A 90 -0.25 9.68 -10.22
CA ARG A 90 -1.48 10.47 -10.34
C ARG A 90 -2.68 9.87 -9.61
N THR A 91 -2.61 8.59 -9.25
CA THR A 91 -3.70 7.97 -8.47
C THR A 91 -3.81 8.57 -7.06
N GLY A 92 -2.73 9.13 -6.54
CA GLY A 92 -2.69 9.70 -5.21
C GLY A 92 -2.10 8.79 -4.15
N VAL A 93 -1.49 7.66 -4.55
CA VAL A 93 -0.76 6.82 -3.59
C VAL A 93 0.41 7.60 -2.98
N ASP A 94 0.80 7.22 -1.76
CA ASP A 94 1.83 7.93 -1.02
C ASP A 94 3.25 7.50 -1.39
N LEU A 95 3.42 6.23 -1.73
CA LEU A 95 4.71 5.62 -2.03
C LEU A 95 4.59 4.73 -3.25
N ILE A 96 5.70 4.57 -3.97
CA ILE A 96 5.80 3.66 -5.10
C ILE A 96 7.08 2.84 -4.96
N SER A 97 6.95 1.51 -5.04
CA SER A 97 8.10 0.60 -5.11
C SER A 97 8.44 0.35 -6.58
N ILE A 98 9.67 0.63 -6.97
CA ILE A 98 10.11 0.53 -8.37
C ILE A 98 11.02 -0.69 -8.55
N GLY A 99 10.64 -1.55 -9.52
CA GLY A 99 11.46 -2.69 -9.92
C GLY A 99 11.60 -3.76 -8.84
N GLU A 100 12.66 -4.55 -8.94
CA GLU A 100 12.98 -5.60 -7.97
C GLU A 100 13.71 -5.05 -6.74
N ILE A 101 14.05 -3.78 -6.74
CA ILE A 101 14.70 -3.11 -5.63
C ILE A 101 13.64 -2.75 -4.61
N THR A 102 13.84 -3.19 -3.37
CA THR A 102 12.87 -2.99 -2.29
C THR A 102 12.93 -1.59 -1.68
N HIS A 103 13.10 -0.57 -2.52
CA HIS A 103 13.10 0.82 -2.08
C HIS A 103 11.83 1.52 -2.53
N SER A 104 11.10 2.07 -1.58
CA SER A 104 9.94 2.90 -1.87
C SER A 104 10.39 4.34 -2.11
N VAL A 105 9.79 4.97 -3.12
CA VAL A 105 10.04 6.37 -3.45
C VAL A 105 8.78 7.16 -3.16
N LYS A 106 8.91 8.26 -2.43
CA LYS A 106 7.77 9.14 -2.16
C LYS A 106 7.31 9.81 -3.45
N VAL A 107 6.01 9.87 -3.65
CA VAL A 107 5.41 10.46 -4.86
C VAL A 107 5.85 11.91 -5.05
N ILE A 108 5.96 12.68 -3.97
CA ILE A 108 6.42 14.07 -4.03
C ILE A 108 7.83 14.16 -4.64
N ASP A 109 8.73 13.26 -4.26
CA ASP A 109 10.09 13.24 -4.79
C ASP A 109 10.10 12.96 -6.28
N LEU A 110 9.23 12.04 -6.74
CA LEU A 110 9.06 11.76 -8.16
C LEU A 110 8.59 12.97 -8.93
N SER A 111 7.61 13.70 -8.40
CA SER A 111 7.09 14.92 -9.03
C SER A 111 8.17 15.96 -9.21
N LEU A 112 9.04 16.15 -8.21
CA LEU A 112 10.16 17.10 -8.30
C LEU A 112 11.14 16.69 -9.38
N LYS A 113 11.46 15.40 -9.49
CA LYS A 113 12.39 14.90 -10.52
C LYS A 113 11.85 15.12 -11.92
N PHE A 114 10.56 14.94 -12.15
CA PHE A 114 9.98 15.16 -13.47
C PHE A 114 9.82 16.64 -13.81
N LYS A 115 9.64 17.50 -12.82
CA LYS A 115 9.52 18.94 -13.03
C LYS A 115 10.86 19.61 -13.36
N SER A 116 11.96 19.03 -12.92
CA SER A 116 13.29 19.61 -13.14
C SER A 116 13.88 19.31 -14.50
N LYS A 117 13.13 18.65 -15.36
CA LYS A 117 13.51 18.50 -16.78
C LYS A 117 12.97 19.68 -17.62
#